data_7954e1d8e00b2c779823dbd62a0c0996
#
_entry.id   7954e1d8e00b2c779823dbd62a0c0996
#
_cell.length_a   1.000
_cell.length_b   1.000
_cell.length_c   1.000
_cell.angle_alpha   90.00
_cell.angle_beta   90.00
_cell.angle_gamma   90.00
#
_symmetry.space_group_name_H-M   'P 1'
#
loop_
_entity.id
_entity.type
_entity.pdbx_description
1 polymer ?
#
loop_
_entity_poly.entity_id
_entity_poly.type
_entity_poly.pdbx_seq_one_letter_code
_entity_poly.pdbx_strand_id
1 'polypeptide(L)'
;SIKFKGKIIFSGNEHIMAIQPYCSSFEGEVDLEELKKHLAYNKSKPDTYSYNCRLAYRYPYEKDWLISIPYKRVKELKKGSYTVSIKSSFTKGNMIIGEKTIQGKSDKTIVLLSDICHPGQADDGIVGMALWVKIMKELSSRKGLNYSYKFFTPTETIGSIAWLWHNKKFIKNIKFGVFLESIGNKMPLKCKMSHLDNHDIDRMAKIIFKKKISINFL
;
A
#
# COMPACT_ATOMS: atom_id res chain seq x y z
N SER A 1 -20.28 5.46 -12.66
CA SER A 1 -21.32 4.43 -12.84
C SER A 1 -21.20 3.77 -14.21
N ILE A 2 -21.69 2.55 -14.32
CA ILE A 2 -21.91 1.84 -15.59
C ILE A 2 -23.42 1.58 -15.73
N LYS A 3 -23.97 1.92 -16.89
CA LYS A 3 -25.38 1.64 -17.24
C LYS A 3 -25.43 0.70 -18.43
N PHE A 4 -26.43 -0.17 -18.44
CA PHE A 4 -26.79 -1.00 -19.57
C PHE A 4 -28.31 -0.86 -19.86
N LYS A 5 -28.66 -0.50 -21.07
CA LYS A 5 -30.07 -0.22 -21.46
C LYS A 5 -30.75 0.77 -20.49
N GLY A 6 -30.02 1.86 -20.13
CA GLY A 6 -30.51 2.92 -19.23
C GLY A 6 -30.51 2.58 -17.73
N LYS A 7 -30.31 1.32 -17.34
CA LYS A 7 -30.29 0.91 -15.93
C LYS A 7 -28.85 0.89 -15.38
N ILE A 8 -28.67 1.43 -14.19
CA ILE A 8 -27.36 1.33 -13.49
C ILE A 8 -27.13 -0.13 -13.12
N ILE A 9 -26.05 -0.71 -13.62
CA ILE A 9 -25.59 -2.07 -13.30
C ILE A 9 -24.38 -2.06 -12.37
N PHE A 10 -23.72 -0.92 -12.20
CA PHE A 10 -22.59 -0.74 -11.30
C PHE A 10 -22.46 0.72 -10.86
N SER A 11 -22.15 0.92 -9.58
CA SER A 11 -21.86 2.23 -8.99
C SER A 11 -20.51 2.24 -8.30
N GLY A 12 -19.72 3.30 -8.49
CA GLY A 12 -18.46 3.50 -7.78
C GLY A 12 -18.59 3.61 -6.26
N ASN A 13 -19.80 3.89 -5.77
CA ASN A 13 -20.06 3.98 -4.33
C ASN A 13 -20.28 2.61 -3.66
N GLU A 14 -20.33 1.52 -4.42
CA GLU A 14 -20.54 0.17 -3.87
C GLU A 14 -19.35 -0.31 -3.04
N HIS A 15 -18.16 0.14 -3.37
CA HIS A 15 -16.94 -0.26 -2.65
C HIS A 15 -15.83 0.77 -2.83
N ILE A 16 -15.01 0.96 -1.78
CA ILE A 16 -13.88 1.91 -1.79
C ILE A 16 -12.86 1.63 -2.92
N MET A 17 -12.75 0.36 -3.36
CA MET A 17 -11.88 -0.07 -4.45
C MET A 17 -12.55 -0.06 -5.81
N ALA A 18 -13.80 0.41 -5.92
CA ALA A 18 -14.56 0.35 -7.18
C ALA A 18 -13.92 1.19 -8.28
N ILE A 19 -13.43 2.37 -7.96
CA ILE A 19 -12.68 3.22 -8.89
C ILE A 19 -11.19 3.13 -8.52
N GLN A 20 -10.36 2.80 -9.50
CA GLN A 20 -8.95 2.59 -9.25
C GLN A 20 -8.19 3.93 -9.12
N PRO A 21 -7.05 3.94 -8.37
CA PRO A 21 -6.23 5.14 -8.24
C PRO A 21 -5.77 5.69 -9.60
N TYR A 22 -5.66 7.00 -9.71
CA TYR A 22 -5.26 7.74 -10.92
C TYR A 22 -6.19 7.52 -12.13
N CYS A 23 -7.41 7.07 -11.88
CA CYS A 23 -8.44 6.95 -12.90
C CYS A 23 -8.81 8.32 -13.49
N SER A 24 -8.73 8.47 -14.79
CA SER A 24 -9.16 9.68 -15.50
C SER A 24 -10.68 9.76 -15.57
N SER A 25 -11.21 10.97 -15.73
CA SER A 25 -12.63 11.13 -16.06
C SER A 25 -12.95 10.52 -17.41
N PHE A 26 -14.08 9.88 -17.51
CA PHE A 26 -14.61 9.35 -18.76
C PHE A 26 -16.14 9.48 -18.75
N GLU A 27 -16.70 9.92 -19.88
CA GLU A 27 -18.13 9.96 -20.11
C GLU A 27 -18.40 9.60 -21.56
N GLY A 28 -19.10 8.48 -21.77
CA GLY A 28 -19.37 8.00 -23.12
C GLY A 28 -19.98 6.60 -23.16
N GLU A 29 -20.19 6.13 -24.37
CA GLU A 29 -20.64 4.78 -24.68
C GLU A 29 -19.49 3.91 -25.16
N VAL A 30 -19.45 2.67 -24.68
CA VAL A 30 -18.47 1.66 -25.08
C VAL A 30 -19.19 0.33 -25.30
N ASP A 31 -18.68 -0.49 -26.20
CA ASP A 31 -19.18 -1.85 -26.34
C ASP A 31 -18.63 -2.78 -25.22
N LEU A 32 -19.08 -4.02 -25.19
CA LEU A 32 -18.66 -4.98 -24.18
C LEU A 32 -17.15 -5.27 -24.20
N GLU A 33 -16.55 -5.35 -25.39
CA GLU A 33 -15.14 -5.72 -25.51
C GLU A 33 -14.24 -4.56 -25.06
N GLU A 34 -14.61 -3.35 -25.39
CA GLU A 34 -13.94 -2.15 -24.88
C GLU A 34 -14.12 -2.02 -23.36
N LEU A 35 -15.35 -2.16 -22.84
CA LEU A 35 -15.60 -2.13 -21.41
C LEU A 35 -14.69 -3.12 -20.65
N LYS A 36 -14.55 -4.34 -21.14
CA LYS A 36 -13.72 -5.37 -20.48
C LYS A 36 -12.26 -4.99 -20.35
N LYS A 37 -11.70 -4.19 -21.26
CA LYS A 37 -10.30 -3.71 -21.16
C LYS A 37 -10.11 -2.78 -19.95
N HIS A 38 -11.17 -2.13 -19.51
CA HIS A 38 -11.21 -1.19 -18.40
C HIS A 38 -11.76 -1.79 -17.10
N LEU A 39 -11.85 -3.12 -17.02
CA LEU A 39 -12.29 -3.80 -15.81
C LEU A 39 -11.13 -4.53 -15.13
N ALA A 40 -10.94 -4.24 -13.85
CA ALA A 40 -10.04 -4.99 -12.96
C ALA A 40 -10.85 -6.00 -12.15
N TYR A 41 -10.45 -7.26 -12.18
CA TYR A 41 -11.11 -8.35 -11.44
C TYR A 41 -10.17 -9.49 -11.14
N ASN A 42 -10.53 -10.32 -10.16
CA ASN A 42 -9.78 -11.53 -9.80
C ASN A 42 -10.62 -12.78 -10.05
N LYS A 43 -10.19 -13.63 -11.00
CA LYS A 43 -10.90 -14.87 -11.36
C LYS A 43 -10.86 -15.91 -10.23
N SER A 44 -9.78 -15.96 -9.45
CA SER A 44 -9.63 -16.91 -8.34
C SER A 44 -10.41 -16.48 -7.08
N LYS A 45 -10.79 -15.19 -6.98
CA LYS A 45 -11.61 -14.63 -5.91
C LYS A 45 -12.80 -13.87 -6.51
N PRO A 46 -13.80 -14.58 -7.06
CA PRO A 46 -14.80 -13.98 -7.95
C PRO A 46 -15.76 -12.99 -7.28
N ASP A 47 -15.82 -12.99 -5.95
CA ASP A 47 -16.69 -12.10 -5.15
C ASP A 47 -15.98 -10.84 -4.67
N THR A 48 -14.67 -10.70 -4.93
CA THR A 48 -13.87 -9.60 -4.38
C THR A 48 -13.64 -8.49 -5.39
N TYR A 49 -13.51 -7.27 -4.87
CA TYR A 49 -12.92 -6.15 -5.59
C TYR A 49 -11.39 -6.29 -5.60
N SER A 50 -10.76 -5.92 -6.71
CA SER A 50 -9.30 -6.04 -6.88
C SER A 50 -8.66 -4.65 -6.90
N TYR A 51 -7.60 -4.46 -6.14
CA TYR A 51 -6.71 -3.32 -6.32
C TYR A 51 -5.86 -3.51 -7.58
N ASN A 52 -5.69 -2.45 -8.37
CA ASN A 52 -4.85 -2.44 -9.54
C ASN A 52 -4.15 -1.08 -9.68
N CYS A 53 -2.84 -1.08 -9.55
CA CYS A 53 -2.00 0.13 -9.60
C CYS A 53 -1.53 0.52 -11.00
N ARG A 54 -2.02 -0.14 -12.07
CA ARG A 54 -1.57 0.10 -13.46
C ARG A 54 -1.53 1.58 -13.82
N LEU A 55 -2.59 2.31 -13.52
CA LEU A 55 -2.69 3.72 -13.87
C LEU A 55 -1.73 4.58 -13.04
N ALA A 56 -1.54 4.27 -11.76
CA ALA A 56 -0.64 5.01 -10.89
C ALA A 56 0.82 4.93 -11.39
N TYR A 57 1.26 3.75 -11.84
CA TYR A 57 2.63 3.58 -12.36
C TYR A 57 2.85 4.21 -13.74
N ARG A 58 1.79 4.49 -14.48
CA ARG A 58 1.85 5.07 -15.84
C ARG A 58 1.58 6.56 -15.89
N TYR A 59 1.02 7.12 -14.83
CA TYR A 59 0.78 8.55 -14.73
C TYR A 59 2.10 9.34 -14.64
N PRO A 60 2.25 10.50 -15.32
CA PRO A 60 1.25 11.21 -16.13
C PRO A 60 1.25 10.83 -17.62
N TYR A 61 2.06 9.85 -18.04
CA TYR A 61 2.28 9.52 -19.45
C TYR A 61 1.08 8.83 -20.11
N GLU A 62 0.31 8.07 -19.33
CA GLU A 62 -0.91 7.41 -19.79
C GLU A 62 -2.08 7.89 -18.93
N LYS A 63 -3.12 8.37 -19.60
CA LYS A 63 -4.39 8.77 -18.97
C LYS A 63 -5.45 7.80 -19.42
N ASP A 64 -5.94 7.01 -18.49
CA ASP A 64 -6.93 5.98 -18.77
C ASP A 64 -7.90 5.86 -17.58
N TRP A 65 -8.93 5.06 -17.72
CA TRP A 65 -9.87 4.77 -16.67
C TRP A 65 -9.93 3.27 -16.38
N LEU A 66 -10.18 2.91 -15.13
CA LEU A 66 -10.20 1.53 -14.68
C LEU A 66 -11.16 1.37 -13.50
N ILE A 67 -12.06 0.41 -13.62
CA ILE A 67 -13.07 0.08 -12.61
C ILE A 67 -12.79 -1.32 -12.08
N SER A 68 -12.80 -1.49 -10.77
CA SER A 68 -12.79 -2.81 -10.15
C SER A 68 -14.23 -3.29 -9.93
N ILE A 69 -14.49 -4.52 -10.34
CA ILE A 69 -15.78 -5.17 -10.20
C ILE A 69 -15.59 -6.66 -9.91
N PRO A 70 -16.38 -7.30 -9.02
CA PRO A 70 -16.30 -8.73 -8.78
C PRO A 70 -16.45 -9.55 -10.07
N TYR A 71 -15.58 -10.55 -10.24
CA TYR A 71 -15.57 -11.36 -11.47
C TYR A 71 -16.90 -12.04 -11.78
N LYS A 72 -17.68 -12.44 -10.75
CA LYS A 72 -19.03 -12.98 -10.96
C LYS A 72 -19.92 -12.04 -11.77
N ARG A 73 -19.85 -10.72 -11.54
CA ARG A 73 -20.62 -9.72 -12.28
C ARG A 73 -20.07 -9.50 -13.69
N VAL A 74 -18.75 -9.65 -13.89
CA VAL A 74 -18.17 -9.61 -15.24
C VAL A 74 -18.76 -10.70 -16.14
N LYS A 75 -19.02 -11.90 -15.59
CA LYS A 75 -19.63 -13.02 -16.33
C LYS A 75 -21.08 -12.76 -16.74
N GLU A 76 -21.77 -11.89 -16.03
CA GLU A 76 -23.18 -11.53 -16.28
C GLU A 76 -23.33 -10.43 -17.34
N LEU A 77 -22.22 -9.78 -17.74
CA LEU A 77 -22.26 -8.74 -18.76
C LEU A 77 -22.69 -9.30 -20.12
N LYS A 78 -23.61 -8.61 -20.76
CA LYS A 78 -24.23 -9.02 -22.03
C LYS A 78 -23.66 -8.21 -23.19
N LYS A 79 -23.66 -8.77 -24.39
CA LYS A 79 -23.30 -8.04 -25.62
C LYS A 79 -24.23 -6.82 -25.81
N GLY A 80 -23.62 -5.66 -26.09
CA GLY A 80 -24.34 -4.40 -26.30
C GLY A 80 -23.51 -3.18 -25.90
N SER A 81 -24.15 -2.01 -25.96
CA SER A 81 -23.55 -0.72 -25.57
C SER A 81 -23.78 -0.44 -24.09
N TYR A 82 -22.74 0.09 -23.45
CA TYR A 82 -22.70 0.48 -22.05
C TYR A 82 -22.39 1.96 -21.93
N THR A 83 -23.22 2.71 -21.23
CA THR A 83 -22.91 4.09 -20.87
C THR A 83 -22.04 4.09 -19.62
N VAL A 84 -20.83 4.67 -19.70
CA VAL A 84 -19.90 4.79 -18.57
C VAL A 84 -19.75 6.26 -18.22
N SER A 85 -19.86 6.58 -16.94
CA SER A 85 -19.62 7.93 -16.41
C SER A 85 -18.73 7.86 -15.17
N ILE A 86 -17.55 8.44 -15.27
CA ILE A 86 -16.54 8.57 -14.21
C ILE A 86 -16.16 10.03 -14.12
N LYS A 87 -16.23 10.58 -12.91
CA LYS A 87 -15.77 11.95 -12.63
C LYS A 87 -14.58 11.87 -11.70
N SER A 88 -13.46 12.43 -12.11
CA SER A 88 -12.24 12.56 -11.31
C SER A 88 -11.61 13.94 -11.54
N SER A 89 -10.82 14.40 -10.58
CA SER A 89 -10.05 15.62 -10.71
C SER A 89 -8.65 15.40 -10.18
N PHE A 90 -7.67 16.05 -10.81
CA PHE A 90 -6.28 16.07 -10.39
C PHE A 90 -5.96 17.48 -9.91
N THR A 91 -5.65 17.63 -8.65
CA THR A 91 -5.31 18.91 -8.03
C THR A 91 -3.88 18.88 -7.51
N LYS A 92 -3.22 20.04 -7.47
CA LYS A 92 -1.93 20.15 -6.79
C LYS A 92 -2.11 19.84 -5.30
N GLY A 93 -1.21 19.04 -4.75
CA GLY A 93 -1.21 18.66 -3.35
C GLY A 93 0.20 18.40 -2.86
N ASN A 94 0.33 18.06 -1.59
CA ASN A 94 1.59 17.67 -0.97
C ASN A 94 1.49 16.22 -0.51
N MET A 95 2.56 15.47 -0.68
CA MET A 95 2.71 14.17 -0.03
C MET A 95 3.06 14.40 1.43
N ILE A 96 2.21 13.92 2.33
CA ILE A 96 2.41 14.07 3.77
C ILE A 96 3.03 12.79 4.31
N ILE A 97 4.11 12.92 5.07
CA ILE A 97 4.77 11.81 5.76
C ILE A 97 4.71 12.11 7.26
N GLY A 98 4.03 11.25 8.01
CA GLY A 98 4.01 11.32 9.47
C GLY A 98 5.32 10.76 10.04
N GLU A 99 5.95 11.47 11.00
CA GLU A 99 7.13 10.93 11.68
C GLU A 99 7.17 11.26 13.18
N LYS A 100 7.83 10.39 13.93
CA LYS A 100 8.10 10.56 15.35
C LYS A 100 9.49 10.05 15.68
N THR A 101 10.25 10.84 16.44
CA THR A 101 11.56 10.43 16.95
C THR A 101 11.53 10.30 18.47
N ILE A 102 12.16 9.26 18.99
CA ILE A 102 12.50 9.08 20.41
C ILE A 102 14.02 9.11 20.50
N GLN A 103 14.54 10.08 21.23
CA GLN A 103 15.98 10.26 21.39
C GLN A 103 16.54 9.25 22.38
N GLY A 104 17.59 8.58 22.00
CA GLY A 104 18.45 7.77 22.85
C GLY A 104 19.77 8.46 23.19
N LYS A 105 20.70 7.71 23.78
CA LYS A 105 22.03 8.22 24.12
C LYS A 105 22.92 8.44 22.88
N SER A 106 22.69 7.71 21.83
CA SER A 106 23.45 7.75 20.57
C SER A 106 22.67 8.40 19.45
N ASP A 107 23.37 9.08 18.53
CA ASP A 107 22.82 9.56 17.26
C ASP A 107 22.49 8.43 16.29
N LYS A 108 23.02 7.22 16.54
CA LYS A 108 22.65 6.04 15.75
C LYS A 108 21.19 5.72 15.96
N THR A 109 20.46 5.63 14.85
CA THR A 109 19.00 5.54 14.85
C THR A 109 18.53 4.25 14.20
N ILE A 110 17.61 3.60 14.88
CA ILE A 110 16.81 2.49 14.33
C ILE A 110 15.58 3.10 13.68
N VAL A 111 15.41 2.84 12.41
CA VAL A 111 14.28 3.35 11.63
C VAL A 111 13.19 2.28 11.57
N LEU A 112 11.97 2.69 11.89
CA LEU A 112 10.79 1.84 11.91
C LEU A 112 9.79 2.42 10.93
N LEU A 113 9.31 1.63 9.97
CA LEU A 113 8.38 2.13 8.96
C LEU A 113 7.29 1.14 8.60
N SER A 114 6.19 1.70 8.17
CA SER A 114 5.07 1.04 7.53
C SER A 114 4.36 2.09 6.69
N ASP A 115 3.84 1.74 5.55
CA ASP A 115 3.27 2.71 4.62
C ASP A 115 1.77 2.94 4.81
N ILE A 116 1.32 4.11 4.34
CA ILE A 116 -0.08 4.43 4.10
C ILE A 116 -0.18 4.88 2.65
N CYS A 117 -0.75 4.05 1.81
CA CYS A 117 -0.64 4.20 0.37
C CYS A 117 -2.00 4.31 -0.32
N HIS A 118 -2.66 3.19 -0.56
CA HIS A 118 -3.87 3.12 -1.38
C HIS A 118 -5.16 2.94 -0.54
N PRO A 119 -6.34 3.21 -1.12
CA PRO A 119 -7.60 2.92 -0.45
C PRO A 119 -7.77 1.42 -0.14
N GLY A 120 -8.51 1.11 0.93
CA GLY A 120 -8.79 -0.27 1.32
C GLY A 120 -7.65 -1.00 2.00
N GLN A 121 -6.57 -0.31 2.36
CA GLN A 121 -5.52 -0.88 3.20
C GLN A 121 -6.08 -1.30 4.56
N ALA A 122 -5.73 -2.53 4.98
CA ALA A 122 -5.96 -3.00 6.33
C ALA A 122 -4.70 -3.74 6.79
N ASP A 123 -4.47 -4.93 6.26
CA ASP A 123 -3.28 -5.72 6.50
C ASP A 123 -2.04 -5.09 5.88
N ASP A 124 -2.18 -4.59 4.68
CA ASP A 124 -1.14 -3.93 3.90
C ASP A 124 -0.98 -2.47 4.37
N GLY A 125 -0.06 -2.26 5.32
CA GLY A 125 0.34 -0.98 5.89
C GLY A 125 -0.33 -0.61 7.22
N ILE A 126 -1.66 -0.52 7.32
CA ILE A 126 -2.35 0.02 8.51
C ILE A 126 -2.07 -0.77 9.78
N VAL A 127 -2.07 -2.10 9.72
CA VAL A 127 -1.76 -2.95 10.88
C VAL A 127 -0.31 -2.78 11.31
N GLY A 128 0.62 -2.70 10.34
CA GLY A 128 2.04 -2.42 10.62
C GLY A 128 2.23 -1.06 11.29
N MET A 129 1.55 -0.02 10.79
CA MET A 129 1.56 1.30 11.39
C MET A 129 1.03 1.28 12.83
N ALA A 130 -0.11 0.64 13.08
CA ALA A 130 -0.70 0.54 14.42
C ALA A 130 0.24 -0.15 15.40
N LEU A 131 0.94 -1.21 14.97
CA LEU A 131 1.94 -1.90 15.78
C LEU A 131 3.13 -0.99 16.10
N TRP A 132 3.66 -0.25 15.11
CA TRP A 132 4.74 0.71 15.36
C TRP A 132 4.34 1.81 16.33
N VAL A 133 3.11 2.35 16.22
CA VAL A 133 2.60 3.35 17.17
C VAL A 133 2.59 2.80 18.59
N LYS A 134 2.16 1.56 18.78
CA LYS A 134 2.20 0.89 20.09
C LYS A 134 3.63 0.70 20.59
N ILE A 135 4.53 0.22 19.76
CA ILE A 135 5.95 0.03 20.11
C ILE A 135 6.60 1.37 20.47
N MET A 136 6.35 2.41 19.70
CA MET A 136 6.88 3.76 19.98
C MET A 136 6.35 4.31 21.30
N LYS A 137 5.08 4.07 21.63
CA LYS A 137 4.52 4.43 22.94
C LYS A 137 5.26 3.73 24.09
N GLU A 138 5.53 2.45 23.97
CA GLU A 138 6.29 1.69 24.97
C GLU A 138 7.75 2.16 25.06
N LEU A 139 8.41 2.42 23.93
CA LEU A 139 9.76 2.95 23.91
C LEU A 139 9.85 4.34 24.55
N SER A 140 8.83 5.18 24.35
CA SER A 140 8.77 6.54 24.95
C SER A 140 8.74 6.52 26.47
N SER A 141 8.24 5.45 27.09
CA SER A 141 8.24 5.31 28.56
C SER A 141 9.54 4.76 29.13
N ARG A 142 10.46 4.24 28.28
CA ARG A 142 11.73 3.66 28.72
C ARG A 142 12.81 4.73 28.87
N LYS A 143 13.58 4.63 29.95
CA LYS A 143 14.78 5.45 30.17
C LYS A 143 16.05 4.73 29.69
N GLY A 144 17.05 5.50 29.29
CA GLY A 144 18.38 4.98 29.02
C GLY A 144 18.52 4.19 27.73
N LEU A 145 17.66 4.42 26.74
CA LEU A 145 17.78 3.81 25.42
C LEU A 145 19.15 4.09 24.82
N ASN A 146 19.84 3.08 24.32
CA ASN A 146 21.16 3.23 23.70
C ASN A 146 21.09 3.88 22.33
N TYR A 147 20.10 3.49 21.50
CA TYR A 147 19.86 4.03 20.17
C TYR A 147 18.67 4.98 20.19
N SER A 148 18.68 5.94 19.27
CA SER A 148 17.48 6.69 18.92
C SER A 148 16.56 5.83 18.05
N TYR A 149 15.25 6.10 18.09
CA TYR A 149 14.26 5.40 17.29
C TYR A 149 13.47 6.43 16.48
N LYS A 150 13.38 6.22 15.19
CA LYS A 150 12.57 7.06 14.31
C LYS A 150 11.53 6.20 13.60
N PHE A 151 10.27 6.49 13.88
CA PHE A 151 9.16 5.94 13.12
C PHE A 151 8.74 6.95 12.06
N PHE A 152 8.48 6.48 10.85
CA PHE A 152 7.79 7.27 9.84
C PHE A 152 6.87 6.40 8.97
N THR A 153 5.80 7.03 8.47
CA THR A 153 4.80 6.38 7.64
C THR A 153 4.69 7.11 6.31
N PRO A 154 5.36 6.61 5.27
CA PRO A 154 5.35 7.18 3.92
C PRO A 154 4.21 6.62 3.08
N THR A 155 3.98 7.21 1.91
CA THR A 155 3.36 6.50 0.79
C THR A 155 4.34 5.47 0.27
N GLU A 156 3.88 4.27 -0.06
CA GLU A 156 4.71 3.18 -0.55
C GLU A 156 5.65 3.63 -1.68
N THR A 157 6.89 3.20 -1.64
CA THR A 157 7.97 3.49 -2.60
C THR A 157 8.28 4.98 -2.75
N ILE A 158 7.37 5.78 -3.29
CA ILE A 158 7.62 7.20 -3.61
C ILE A 158 7.87 8.03 -2.35
N GLY A 159 7.16 7.74 -1.27
CA GLY A 159 7.32 8.43 0.00
C GLY A 159 8.63 8.10 0.70
N SER A 160 9.05 6.84 0.68
CA SER A 160 10.35 6.43 1.23
C SER A 160 11.51 7.06 0.46
N ILE A 161 11.45 7.10 -0.87
CA ILE A 161 12.45 7.75 -1.72
C ILE A 161 12.51 9.24 -1.43
N ALA A 162 11.37 9.92 -1.38
CA ALA A 162 11.30 11.35 -1.08
C ALA A 162 11.85 11.65 0.33
N TRP A 163 11.48 10.82 1.32
CA TRP A 163 11.98 10.98 2.68
C TRP A 163 13.51 10.84 2.75
N LEU A 164 14.08 9.83 2.12
CA LEU A 164 15.53 9.64 2.04
C LEU A 164 16.20 10.82 1.33
N TRP A 165 15.63 11.29 0.24
CA TRP A 165 16.16 12.45 -0.50
C TRP A 165 16.22 13.71 0.36
N HIS A 166 15.17 14.02 1.10
CA HIS A 166 15.12 15.19 1.98
C HIS A 166 15.98 15.01 3.24
N ASN A 167 16.27 13.78 3.65
CA ASN A 167 17.00 13.46 4.86
C ASN A 167 18.43 12.91 4.59
N LYS A 168 19.07 13.28 3.47
CA LYS A 168 20.39 12.76 3.06
C LYS A 168 21.45 12.83 4.17
N LYS A 169 21.49 13.94 4.92
CA LYS A 169 22.44 14.11 6.03
C LYS A 169 22.19 13.17 7.20
N PHE A 170 20.95 12.74 7.37
CA PHE A 170 20.56 11.81 8.43
C PHE A 170 20.88 10.35 8.11
N ILE A 171 20.98 9.98 6.83
CA ILE A 171 21.19 8.59 6.39
C ILE A 171 22.40 7.95 7.09
N LYS A 172 23.50 8.68 7.28
CA LYS A 172 24.70 8.19 7.98
C LYS A 172 24.47 7.77 9.44
N ASN A 173 23.39 8.24 10.04
CA ASN A 173 23.00 7.92 11.41
C ASN A 173 22.09 6.67 11.47
N ILE A 174 21.55 6.20 10.35
CA ILE A 174 20.71 5.01 10.32
C ILE A 174 21.58 3.79 10.58
N LYS A 175 21.30 3.07 11.66
CA LYS A 175 21.96 1.81 11.99
C LYS A 175 21.34 0.67 11.17
N PHE A 176 20.02 0.56 11.17
CA PHE A 176 19.20 -0.31 10.32
C PHE A 176 17.75 0.14 10.33
N GLY A 177 16.96 -0.44 9.43
CA GLY A 177 15.52 -0.21 9.33
C GLY A 177 14.73 -1.50 9.41
N VAL A 178 13.51 -1.41 9.90
CA VAL A 178 12.54 -2.51 9.92
C VAL A 178 11.24 -2.02 9.29
N PHE A 179 10.80 -2.70 8.26
CA PHE A 179 9.52 -2.44 7.60
C PHE A 179 8.52 -3.52 7.98
N LEU A 180 7.34 -3.12 8.42
CA LEU A 180 6.22 -4.01 8.71
C LEU A 180 5.15 -3.87 7.65
N GLU A 181 4.88 -4.96 6.97
CA GLU A 181 3.90 -5.03 5.89
C GLU A 181 3.15 -6.36 5.96
N SER A 182 1.87 -6.33 5.65
CA SER A 182 0.99 -7.50 5.51
C SER A 182 1.04 -8.48 6.69
N ILE A 183 1.14 -7.94 7.92
CA ILE A 183 1.34 -8.73 9.15
C ILE A 183 0.05 -9.05 9.92
N GLY A 184 -1.09 -8.55 9.46
CA GLY A 184 -2.40 -8.67 10.14
C GLY A 184 -3.29 -9.80 9.63
N ASN A 185 -2.76 -10.73 8.86
CA ASN A 185 -3.51 -11.85 8.30
C ASN A 185 -3.22 -13.18 9.03
N LYS A 186 -3.88 -14.25 8.60
CA LYS A 186 -3.73 -15.60 9.21
C LYS A 186 -2.52 -16.39 8.66
N MET A 187 -1.75 -15.82 7.74
CA MET A 187 -0.57 -16.48 7.20
C MET A 187 0.59 -16.46 8.21
N PRO A 188 1.48 -17.44 8.18
CA PRO A 188 2.70 -17.40 8.99
C PRO A 188 3.49 -16.12 8.73
N LEU A 189 4.02 -15.52 9.79
CA LEU A 189 4.91 -14.36 9.64
C LEU A 189 6.14 -14.77 8.82
N LYS A 190 6.50 -13.90 7.89
CA LYS A 190 7.70 -14.06 7.05
C LYS A 190 8.66 -12.91 7.36
N CYS A 191 9.95 -13.20 7.34
CA CYS A 191 10.99 -12.20 7.47
C CYS A 191 11.81 -12.16 6.18
N LYS A 192 11.72 -11.04 5.47
CA LYS A 192 12.59 -10.79 4.32
C LYS A 192 13.89 -10.15 4.82
N MET A 193 15.01 -10.79 4.54
CA MET A 193 16.32 -10.29 4.92
C MET A 193 16.70 -9.03 4.13
N SER A 194 17.73 -8.30 4.60
CA SER A 194 18.31 -7.20 3.83
C SER A 194 18.87 -7.70 2.49
N HIS A 195 19.14 -6.78 1.57
CA HIS A 195 19.60 -7.12 0.22
C HIS A 195 20.85 -8.03 0.20
N LEU A 196 21.77 -7.83 1.11
CA LEU A 196 23.01 -8.61 1.17
C LEU A 196 22.98 -9.76 2.18
N ASP A 197 21.93 -9.87 2.98
CA ASP A 197 21.74 -10.88 4.05
C ASP A 197 22.96 -11.04 5.00
N ASN A 198 23.71 -9.98 5.24
CA ASN A 198 24.95 -10.03 6.04
C ASN A 198 25.05 -8.94 7.12
N HIS A 199 24.01 -8.16 7.34
CA HIS A 199 23.97 -7.11 8.36
C HIS A 199 23.60 -7.65 9.74
N ASP A 200 23.87 -6.85 10.79
CA ASP A 200 23.55 -7.21 12.18
C ASP A 200 22.06 -7.51 12.35
N ILE A 201 21.18 -6.75 11.68
CA ILE A 201 19.73 -6.96 11.75
C ILE A 201 19.33 -8.34 11.22
N ASP A 202 19.99 -8.83 10.16
CA ASP A 202 19.71 -10.15 9.59
C ASP A 202 20.11 -11.26 10.56
N ARG A 203 21.28 -11.12 11.22
CA ARG A 203 21.74 -12.06 12.25
C ARG A 203 20.78 -12.07 13.45
N MET A 204 20.35 -10.89 13.91
CA MET A 204 19.38 -10.77 14.99
C MET A 204 18.04 -11.39 14.62
N ALA A 205 17.53 -11.12 13.42
CA ALA A 205 16.31 -11.71 12.91
C ALA A 205 16.41 -13.25 12.92
N LYS A 206 17.45 -13.83 12.34
CA LYS A 206 17.69 -15.28 12.31
C LYS A 206 17.67 -15.92 13.72
N ILE A 207 18.27 -15.27 14.71
CA ILE A 207 18.30 -15.76 16.10
C ILE A 207 16.90 -15.72 16.74
N ILE A 208 16.21 -14.58 16.61
CA ILE A 208 14.89 -14.36 17.21
C ILE A 208 13.88 -15.35 16.62
N PHE A 209 13.88 -15.46 15.32
CA PHE A 209 12.93 -16.27 14.60
C PHE A 209 13.18 -17.77 14.78
N LYS A 210 14.42 -18.25 14.80
CA LYS A 210 14.74 -19.66 15.12
C LYS A 210 14.25 -20.10 16.50
N LYS A 211 14.18 -19.16 17.46
CA LYS A 211 13.79 -19.49 18.85
C LYS A 211 12.27 -19.51 19.09
N LYS A 212 11.47 -18.88 18.26
CA LYS A 212 10.03 -18.63 18.57
C LYS A 212 9.02 -18.98 17.48
N ILE A 213 9.42 -19.14 16.22
CA ILE A 213 8.46 -19.31 15.11
C ILE A 213 9.10 -20.14 14.00
N SER A 214 8.38 -21.12 13.46
CA SER A 214 8.74 -21.77 12.18
C SER A 214 8.56 -20.77 11.06
N ILE A 215 9.66 -20.18 10.56
CA ILE A 215 9.62 -19.18 9.51
C ILE A 215 10.31 -19.68 8.27
N ASN A 216 9.62 -19.60 7.16
CA ASN A 216 10.21 -19.73 5.85
C ASN A 216 10.86 -18.39 5.48
N PHE A 217 12.18 -18.37 5.37
CA PHE A 217 12.90 -17.26 4.78
C PHE A 217 12.63 -17.25 3.27
N LEU A 218 12.29 -16.10 2.73
CA LEU A 218 12.14 -15.86 1.28
C LEU A 218 13.46 -15.34 0.73
#